data_b39d6c6dc73f37385db715189253e870
#
_entry.id   b39d6c6dc73f37385db715189253e870
#
_cell.length_a   1.000
_cell.length_b   1.000
_cell.length_c   1.000
_cell.angle_alpha   90.00
_cell.angle_beta   90.00
_cell.angle_gamma   90.00
#
_symmetry.space_group_name_H-M   'P 1'
#
loop_
_entity.id
_entity.type
_entity.pdbx_description
1 polymer ?
#
loop_
_entity_poly.entity_id
_entity_poly.type
_entity_poly.pdbx_seq_one_letter_code
_entity_poly.pdbx_strand_id
1 'polypeptide(L)'
;MAQTKTFIKEFIQKTKNEIIELASLKLANSEKKEKLDIALTAFVESFILKTNLNLVLKFILKKLILPHISELTQGIYDLLKTKIKGITASKEITLNG
;
A
#
# COMPACT_ATOMS: atom_id res chain seq x y z
N MET A 1 -0.31 -18.22 9.88
CA MET A 1 -0.28 -17.39 11.08
C MET A 1 -1.28 -16.27 10.97
N ALA A 2 -2.09 -16.12 12.01
CA ALA A 2 -3.22 -15.16 11.98
C ALA A 2 -2.76 -13.71 11.77
N GLN A 3 -1.70 -13.30 12.47
CA GLN A 3 -1.22 -11.92 12.34
C GLN A 3 -0.68 -11.60 10.95
N THR A 4 -0.01 -12.57 10.33
CA THR A 4 0.52 -12.39 8.98
C THR A 4 -0.61 -12.24 7.99
N LYS A 5 -1.63 -13.09 8.08
CA LYS A 5 -2.81 -13.00 7.21
C LYS A 5 -3.53 -11.67 7.40
N THR A 6 -3.69 -11.25 8.65
CA THR A 6 -4.34 -9.98 8.97
C THR A 6 -3.54 -8.82 8.39
N PHE A 7 -2.22 -8.83 8.55
CA PHE A 7 -1.38 -7.79 7.99
C PHE A 7 -1.54 -7.70 6.46
N ILE A 8 -1.41 -8.84 5.78
CA ILE A 8 -1.49 -8.87 4.32
C ILE A 8 -2.83 -8.35 3.85
N LYS A 9 -3.91 -8.82 4.46
CA LYS A 9 -5.26 -8.39 4.11
C LYS A 9 -5.44 -6.89 4.30
N GLU A 10 -5.03 -6.38 5.44
CA GLU A 10 -5.17 -4.95 5.76
C GLU A 10 -4.25 -4.10 4.89
N PHE A 11 -3.04 -4.57 4.60
CA PHE A 11 -2.11 -3.85 3.76
C PHE A 11 -2.66 -3.70 2.34
N ILE A 12 -3.19 -4.78 1.78
CA ILE A 12 -3.79 -4.75 0.45
C ILE A 12 -5.02 -3.84 0.45
N GLN A 13 -5.86 -3.95 1.46
CA GLN A 13 -7.07 -3.12 1.56
C GLN A 13 -6.71 -1.64 1.70
N LYS A 14 -5.71 -1.33 2.52
CA LYS A 14 -5.25 0.04 2.68
C LYS A 14 -4.70 0.58 1.38
N THR A 15 -3.89 -0.20 0.68
CA THR A 15 -3.33 0.20 -0.62
C THR A 15 -4.45 0.50 -1.61
N LYS A 16 -5.44 -0.39 -1.68
CA LYS A 16 -6.58 -0.22 -2.58
C LYS A 16 -7.34 1.06 -2.25
N ASN A 17 -7.63 1.29 -0.98
CA ASN A 17 -8.36 2.48 -0.56
C ASN A 17 -7.61 3.76 -0.89
N GLU A 18 -6.29 3.78 -0.68
CA GLU A 18 -5.46 4.94 -0.99
C GLU A 18 -5.41 5.20 -2.49
N ILE A 19 -5.32 4.15 -3.31
CA ILE A 19 -5.32 4.30 -4.76
C ILE A 19 -6.63 4.92 -5.22
N ILE A 20 -7.75 4.43 -4.71
CA ILE A 20 -9.07 4.96 -5.08
C ILE A 20 -9.20 6.43 -4.69
N GLU A 21 -8.75 6.76 -3.48
CA GLU A 21 -8.81 8.14 -2.99
C GLU A 21 -7.92 9.06 -3.82
N LEU A 22 -6.69 8.62 -4.12
CA LEU A 22 -5.76 9.42 -4.91
C LEU A 22 -6.23 9.63 -6.34
N ALA A 23 -7.01 8.68 -6.88
CA ALA A 23 -7.53 8.80 -8.24
C ALA A 23 -8.41 10.03 -8.43
N SER A 24 -9.03 10.52 -7.36
CA SER A 24 -9.89 11.71 -7.43
C SER A 24 -9.13 13.02 -7.28
N LEU A 25 -7.85 12.97 -6.95
CA LEU A 25 -7.06 14.18 -6.72
C LEU A 25 -6.41 14.66 -8.01
N LYS A 26 -6.28 15.98 -8.13
CA LYS A 26 -5.63 16.61 -9.28
C LYS A 26 -4.14 16.79 -8.99
N LEU A 27 -3.41 15.70 -9.00
CA LEU A 27 -1.99 15.67 -8.71
C LEU A 27 -1.26 14.94 -9.82
N ALA A 28 0.03 15.28 -9.99
CA ALA A 28 0.89 14.51 -10.89
C ALA A 28 0.99 13.06 -10.40
N ASN A 29 1.21 12.13 -11.33
CA ASN A 29 1.29 10.71 -10.97
C ASN A 29 2.43 10.43 -9.98
N SER A 30 3.56 11.12 -10.12
CA SER A 30 4.68 10.97 -9.19
C SER A 30 4.30 11.42 -7.78
N GLU A 31 3.48 12.45 -7.67
CA GLU A 31 3.00 12.92 -6.37
C GLU A 31 2.02 11.93 -5.75
N LYS A 32 1.17 11.32 -6.57
CA LYS A 32 0.25 10.28 -6.09
C LYS A 32 1.02 9.09 -5.57
N LYS A 33 2.06 8.66 -6.29
CA LYS A 33 2.90 7.54 -5.86
C LYS A 33 3.59 7.85 -4.54
N GLU A 34 4.12 9.06 -4.40
CA GLU A 34 4.77 9.47 -3.16
C GLU A 34 3.78 9.46 -1.99
N LYS A 35 2.57 9.99 -2.19
CA LYS A 35 1.56 9.97 -1.14
C LYS A 35 1.15 8.54 -0.77
N LEU A 36 1.03 7.67 -1.74
CA LEU A 36 0.72 6.27 -1.50
C LEU A 36 1.81 5.63 -0.64
N ASP A 37 3.06 5.84 -1.01
CA ASP A 37 4.19 5.24 -0.28
C ASP A 37 4.25 5.76 1.15
N ILE A 38 4.01 7.05 1.35
CA ILE A 38 3.98 7.64 2.69
C ILE A 38 2.86 7.02 3.53
N ALA A 39 1.67 6.90 2.96
CA ALA A 39 0.52 6.33 3.67
C ALA A 39 0.78 4.89 4.08
N LEU A 40 1.34 4.09 3.18
CA LEU A 40 1.60 2.69 3.47
C LEU A 40 2.77 2.51 4.42
N THR A 41 3.78 3.39 4.36
CA THR A 41 4.86 3.38 5.33
C THR A 41 4.31 3.64 6.73
N ALA A 42 3.44 4.64 6.87
CA ALA A 42 2.82 4.94 8.16
C ALA A 42 1.97 3.77 8.65
N PHE A 43 1.27 3.10 7.75
CA PHE A 43 0.48 1.93 8.11
C PHE A 43 1.36 0.81 8.67
N VAL A 44 2.46 0.50 7.99
CA VAL A 44 3.38 -0.56 8.42
C VAL A 44 4.01 -0.19 9.77
N GLU A 45 4.45 1.05 9.93
CA GLU A 45 5.03 1.49 11.20
C GLU A 45 4.03 1.39 12.34
N SER A 46 2.78 1.76 12.09
CA SER A 46 1.72 1.63 13.07
C SER A 46 1.48 0.18 13.46
N PHE A 47 1.53 -0.72 12.48
CA PHE A 47 1.36 -2.16 12.72
C PHE A 47 2.51 -2.71 13.58
N ILE A 48 3.74 -2.27 13.31
CA ILE A 48 4.92 -2.69 14.07
C ILE A 48 4.79 -2.32 15.55
N LEU A 49 4.10 -1.22 15.85
CA LEU A 49 3.94 -0.74 17.23
C LEU A 49 2.89 -1.50 18.03
N LYS A 50 2.17 -2.42 17.42
CA LYS A 50 1.20 -3.23 18.16
C LYS A 50 1.89 -4.09 19.19
N THR A 51 1.37 -4.07 20.43
CA THR A 51 2.01 -4.74 21.56
C THR A 51 2.10 -6.26 21.43
N ASN A 52 1.13 -6.87 20.78
CA ASN A 52 1.06 -8.33 20.65
C ASN A 52 1.59 -8.84 19.32
N LEU A 53 2.38 -8.03 18.63
CA LEU A 53 2.87 -8.43 17.32
C LEU A 53 3.94 -9.53 17.46
N ASN A 54 3.80 -10.57 16.65
CA ASN A 54 4.77 -11.65 16.58
C ASN A 54 6.15 -11.10 16.21
N LEU A 55 7.19 -11.53 16.92
CA LEU A 55 8.54 -11.00 16.71
C LEU A 55 9.09 -11.30 15.32
N VAL A 56 8.76 -12.46 14.76
CA VAL A 56 9.20 -12.81 13.41
C VAL A 56 8.56 -11.88 12.40
N LEU A 57 7.26 -11.64 12.54
CA LEU A 57 6.55 -10.72 11.66
C LEU A 57 7.09 -9.30 11.81
N LYS A 58 7.36 -8.88 13.03
CA LYS A 58 7.94 -7.55 13.29
C LYS A 58 9.28 -7.39 12.56
N PHE A 59 10.13 -8.42 12.63
CA PHE A 59 11.41 -8.41 11.93
C PHE A 59 11.21 -8.30 10.42
N ILE A 60 10.29 -9.09 9.87
CA ILE A 60 9.98 -9.06 8.43
C ILE A 60 9.51 -7.66 8.02
N LEU A 61 8.60 -7.07 8.79
CA LEU A 61 8.09 -5.74 8.46
C LEU A 61 9.19 -4.68 8.48
N LYS A 62 10.07 -4.72 9.46
CA LYS A 62 11.15 -3.75 9.58
C LYS A 62 12.26 -3.93 8.56
N LYS A 63 12.58 -5.17 8.21
CA LYS A 63 13.77 -5.46 7.40
C LYS A 63 13.44 -5.72 5.94
N LEU A 64 12.25 -6.23 5.64
CA LEU A 64 11.91 -6.62 4.28
C LEU A 64 10.82 -5.74 3.69
N ILE A 65 9.86 -5.30 4.50
CA ILE A 65 8.71 -4.57 3.97
C ILE A 65 8.99 -3.06 3.89
N LEU A 66 9.39 -2.45 5.00
CA LEU A 66 9.64 -1.00 5.01
C LEU A 66 10.68 -0.54 3.98
N PRO A 67 11.83 -1.23 3.84
CA PRO A 67 12.81 -0.78 2.84
C PRO A 67 12.36 -0.89 1.40
N HIS A 68 11.33 -1.72 1.14
CA HIS A 68 10.86 -1.98 -0.22
C HIS A 68 9.41 -1.56 -0.41
N ILE A 69 8.92 -0.62 0.40
CA ILE A 69 7.51 -0.23 0.36
C ILE A 69 7.10 0.28 -1.03
N SER A 70 7.96 1.01 -1.70
CA SER A 70 7.65 1.58 -3.01
C SER A 70 7.42 0.49 -4.05
N GLU A 71 8.27 -0.52 -4.06
CA GLU A 71 8.13 -1.65 -4.99
C GLU A 71 6.89 -2.48 -4.68
N LEU A 72 6.60 -2.65 -3.38
CA LEU A 72 5.43 -3.42 -2.95
C LEU A 72 4.13 -2.72 -3.33
N THR A 73 4.06 -1.42 -3.13
CA THR A 73 2.85 -0.67 -3.51
C THR A 73 2.64 -0.68 -5.01
N GLN A 74 3.73 -0.60 -5.79
CA GLN A 74 3.63 -0.69 -7.23
C GLN A 74 3.12 -2.06 -7.66
N GLY A 75 3.64 -3.14 -7.05
CA GLY A 75 3.21 -4.49 -7.34
C GLY A 75 1.73 -4.69 -7.04
N ILE A 76 1.27 -4.19 -5.90
CA ILE A 76 -0.13 -4.29 -5.52
C ILE A 76 -1.01 -3.50 -6.48
N TYR A 77 -0.57 -2.30 -6.87
CA TYR A 77 -1.30 -1.52 -7.86
C TYR A 77 -1.45 -2.31 -9.15
N ASP A 78 -0.38 -2.93 -9.62
CA ASP A 78 -0.41 -3.71 -10.86
C ASP A 78 -1.39 -4.88 -10.77
N LEU A 79 -1.50 -5.50 -9.58
CA LEU A 79 -2.45 -6.59 -9.37
C LEU A 79 -3.88 -6.10 -9.28
N LEU A 80 -4.09 -4.93 -8.71
CA LEU A 80 -5.43 -4.41 -8.46
C LEU A 80 -6.01 -3.61 -9.61
N LYS A 81 -5.18 -3.14 -10.54
CA LYS A 81 -5.67 -2.21 -11.55
C LYS A 81 -6.81 -2.74 -12.39
N THR A 82 -6.87 -4.05 -12.65
CA THR A 82 -7.99 -4.61 -13.38
C THR A 82 -9.26 -4.67 -12.52
N LYS A 83 -9.12 -4.88 -11.22
CA LYS A 83 -10.26 -4.96 -10.31
C LYS A 83 -10.88 -3.60 -10.03
N ILE A 84 -10.08 -2.55 -10.08
CA ILE A 84 -10.58 -1.18 -9.87
C ILE A 84 -10.69 -0.42 -11.19
N LYS A 85 -10.68 -1.14 -12.29
CA LYS A 85 -10.71 -0.59 -13.64
C LYS A 85 -11.86 0.40 -13.85
N GLY A 86 -13.04 0.07 -13.36
CA GLY A 86 -14.19 0.96 -13.49
C GLY A 86 -13.97 2.30 -12.81
N ILE A 87 -13.12 2.35 -11.79
CA ILE A 87 -12.80 3.57 -11.08
C ILE A 87 -11.67 4.32 -11.78
N THR A 88 -10.66 3.61 -12.25
CA THR A 88 -9.47 4.21 -12.82
C THR A 88 -9.59 4.48 -14.33
N ALA A 89 -10.50 3.80 -15.01
CA ALA A 89 -10.64 3.92 -16.46
C ALA A 89 -10.89 5.36 -16.90
N SER A 90 -11.68 6.09 -16.15
CA SER A 90 -11.98 7.49 -16.48
C SER A 90 -10.97 8.46 -15.90
N LYS A 91 -10.15 8.03 -14.98
CA LYS A 91 -9.21 8.90 -14.27
C LYS A 91 -7.76 8.62 -14.58
N GLU A 92 -7.50 7.51 -15.24
CA GLU A 92 -6.17 7.20 -15.70
C GLU A 92 -5.09 7.32 -14.63
N ILE A 93 -5.26 6.62 -13.53
CA ILE A 93 -4.22 6.68 -12.51
C ILE A 93 -3.07 5.75 -12.90
N THR A 94 -1.85 6.29 -12.86
CA THR A 94 -0.64 5.50 -13.07
C THR A 94 0.38 5.91 -12.02
N LEU A 95 1.11 4.95 -11.51
CA LEU A 95 2.11 5.18 -10.47
C LEU A 95 3.53 5.24 -11.02
N ASN A 96 3.66 5.23 -12.32
CA ASN A 96 4.96 5.32 -13.00
C ASN A 96 5.15 6.68 -13.63
N GLY A 97 4.88 7.67 -12.91
CA GLY A 97 5.11 9.05 -13.22
C GLY A 97 5.31 9.50 -14.64
#